data_54869b723d1a1ef0d3e4e3b4d48854e7
#
_entry.id   54869b723d1a1ef0d3e4e3b4d48854e7
#
_cell.length_a   1.000
_cell.length_b   1.000
_cell.length_c   1.000
_cell.angle_alpha   90.00
_cell.angle_beta   90.00
_cell.angle_gamma   90.00
#
_symmetry.space_group_name_H-M   'P 1'
#
loop_
_entity.id
_entity.type
_entity.pdbx_description
1 polymer ?
#
loop_
_entity_poly.entity_id
_entity_poly.type
_entity_poly.pdbx_seq_one_letter_code
_entity_poly.pdbx_strand_id
1 'polypeptide(L)'
;MRSGGTAKRAISGYQPVCLNEWKTWLCDKRNIKCAECKNRKFASLNDGVICKHLQGVSPNETDVVGLYPMTEDVCCYFLAMDFDGDGWEADVAAVRDLCGTYEIPLLVERSRSGSGGHIWFFFADKIRAAVARKFGAMLLDGAMRMRHSIRFSAYDRLFPNQDYMPKGGLGNLIALPLSGAE
;
A
#
# COMPACT_ATOMS: atom_id res chain seq x y z
N MET A 1 -19.98 -3.10 43.01
CA MET A 1 -18.66 -2.70 42.51
C MET A 1 -18.54 -3.17 41.07
N ARG A 2 -18.53 -2.26 40.10
CA ARG A 2 -18.46 -2.58 38.67
C ARG A 2 -17.03 -2.28 38.22
N SER A 3 -16.28 -3.33 37.85
CA SER A 3 -14.97 -3.17 37.21
C SER A 3 -15.16 -2.77 35.76
N GLY A 4 -14.88 -1.50 35.45
CA GLY A 4 -14.82 -1.01 34.09
C GLY A 4 -13.55 -1.50 33.40
N GLY A 5 -13.65 -2.60 32.66
CA GLY A 5 -12.61 -3.00 31.72
C GLY A 5 -12.66 -2.09 30.50
N THR A 6 -11.71 -1.17 30.36
CA THR A 6 -11.50 -0.42 29.11
C THR A 6 -11.03 -1.42 28.05
N ALA A 7 -11.92 -1.76 27.13
CA ALA A 7 -11.57 -2.52 25.94
C ALA A 7 -10.47 -1.73 25.21
N LYS A 8 -9.26 -2.31 25.13
CA LYS A 8 -8.20 -1.78 24.27
C LYS A 8 -8.74 -1.81 22.85
N ARG A 9 -8.93 -0.64 22.24
CA ARG A 9 -9.22 -0.53 20.80
C ARG A 9 -8.15 -1.32 20.07
N ALA A 10 -8.54 -2.41 19.43
CA ALA A 10 -7.67 -3.14 18.52
C ALA A 10 -7.18 -2.13 17.47
N ILE A 11 -5.88 -1.93 17.38
CA ILE A 11 -5.28 -1.09 16.35
C ILE A 11 -5.45 -1.88 15.06
N SER A 12 -6.48 -1.57 14.28
CA SER A 12 -6.65 -2.12 12.95
C SER A 12 -5.70 -1.36 12.02
N GLY A 13 -4.78 -2.06 11.37
CA GLY A 13 -3.89 -1.49 10.37
C GLY A 13 -2.45 -2.03 10.44
N TYR A 14 -1.75 -1.85 9.34
CA TYR A 14 -0.35 -2.25 9.23
C TYR A 14 0.56 -1.27 9.98
N GLN A 15 1.61 -1.80 10.60
CA GLN A 15 2.63 -1.02 11.27
C GLN A 15 4.02 -1.41 10.75
N PRO A 16 5.00 -0.47 10.75
CA PRO A 16 6.37 -0.80 10.44
C PRO A 16 6.91 -1.85 11.42
N VAL A 17 7.48 -2.93 10.91
CA VAL A 17 8.11 -3.95 11.74
C VAL A 17 9.46 -3.44 12.22
N CYS A 18 9.54 -3.09 13.50
CA CYS A 18 10.77 -2.63 14.12
C CYS A 18 11.38 -3.74 15.00
N LEU A 19 12.60 -4.17 14.68
CA LEU A 19 13.32 -5.21 15.43
C LEU A 19 13.66 -4.82 16.87
N ASN A 20 13.54 -3.53 17.21
CA ASN A 20 13.74 -3.01 18.57
C ASN A 20 12.42 -2.71 19.28
N GLU A 21 11.28 -3.03 18.68
CA GLU A 21 9.97 -2.77 19.28
C GLU A 21 9.86 -3.49 20.64
N TRP A 22 9.42 -2.77 21.64
CA TRP A 22 9.26 -3.22 23.04
C TRP A 22 10.53 -3.71 23.73
N LYS A 23 11.73 -3.60 23.12
CA LYS A 23 12.99 -3.89 23.82
C LYS A 23 13.28 -2.81 24.85
N THR A 24 13.51 -3.24 26.10
CA THR A 24 13.91 -2.36 27.19
C THR A 24 15.14 -1.55 26.78
N TRP A 25 15.18 -0.28 27.13
CA TRP A 25 16.25 0.70 26.83
C TRP A 25 16.38 1.14 25.37
N LEU A 26 15.74 0.46 24.41
CA LEU A 26 15.80 0.81 23.01
C LEU A 26 14.48 1.39 22.49
N CYS A 27 13.34 0.95 23.00
CA CYS A 27 12.03 1.34 22.56
C CYS A 27 11.23 2.03 23.68
N ASP A 28 10.95 3.30 23.49
CA ASP A 28 10.03 4.08 24.33
C ASP A 28 8.80 4.52 23.55
N LYS A 29 8.13 3.56 22.93
CA LYS A 29 6.92 3.79 22.10
C LYS A 29 5.77 4.47 22.85
N ARG A 30 5.82 4.47 24.19
CA ARG A 30 4.82 5.13 25.02
C ARG A 30 4.96 6.66 25.03
N ASN A 31 6.20 7.14 24.97
CA ASN A 31 6.53 8.57 25.10
C ASN A 31 7.08 9.18 23.81
N ILE A 32 7.68 8.36 22.92
CA ILE A 32 8.33 8.81 21.70
C ILE A 32 7.64 8.18 20.48
N LYS A 33 7.21 9.00 19.51
CA LYS A 33 6.67 8.51 18.25
C LYS A 33 7.73 7.76 17.47
N CYS A 34 7.35 6.66 16.80
CA CYS A 34 8.29 5.88 15.97
C CYS A 34 8.98 6.73 14.89
N ALA A 35 8.31 7.75 14.35
CA ALA A 35 8.87 8.69 13.39
C ALA A 35 10.08 9.47 13.94
N GLU A 36 10.13 9.73 15.25
CA GLU A 36 11.16 10.51 15.94
C GLU A 36 12.19 9.62 16.65
N CYS A 37 11.95 8.29 16.68
CA CYS A 37 12.79 7.34 17.40
C CYS A 37 14.14 7.15 16.70
N LYS A 38 15.24 7.43 17.43
CA LYS A 38 16.61 7.24 16.94
C LYS A 38 17.05 5.77 16.93
N ASN A 39 16.36 4.91 17.70
CA ASN A 39 16.70 3.49 17.86
C ASN A 39 15.83 2.59 16.94
N ARG A 40 15.06 3.16 16.01
CA ARG A 40 14.27 2.36 15.10
C ARG A 40 15.17 1.53 14.19
N LYS A 41 14.86 0.24 14.08
CA LYS A 41 15.56 -0.70 13.20
C LYS A 41 14.52 -1.52 12.48
N PHE A 42 14.23 -1.17 11.24
CA PHE A 42 13.22 -1.87 10.45
C PHE A 42 13.71 -3.25 10.02
N ALA A 43 12.79 -4.21 9.96
CA ALA A 43 13.07 -5.52 9.40
C ALA A 43 13.35 -5.39 7.89
N SER A 44 14.33 -6.15 7.42
CA SER A 44 14.61 -6.26 5.99
C SER A 44 13.60 -7.18 5.32
N LEU A 45 13.18 -6.82 4.12
CA LEU A 45 12.46 -7.73 3.24
C LEU A 45 13.46 -8.79 2.74
N ASN A 46 13.12 -10.07 2.93
CA ASN A 46 13.94 -11.19 2.50
C ASN A 46 13.05 -12.33 2.00
N ASP A 47 13.67 -13.34 1.38
CA ASP A 47 12.95 -14.46 0.77
C ASP A 47 12.03 -15.19 1.75
N GLY A 48 12.45 -15.36 2.99
CA GLY A 48 11.62 -16.01 4.02
C GLY A 48 10.34 -15.24 4.33
N VAL A 49 10.41 -13.90 4.33
CA VAL A 49 9.24 -13.02 4.52
C VAL A 49 8.32 -13.10 3.29
N ILE A 50 8.89 -13.08 2.09
CA ILE A 50 8.12 -13.23 0.84
C ILE A 50 7.47 -14.61 0.75
N CYS A 51 8.20 -15.69 1.04
CA CYS A 51 7.64 -17.03 1.05
C CYS A 51 6.43 -17.15 1.99
N LYS A 52 6.50 -16.60 3.20
CA LYS A 52 5.37 -16.60 4.14
C LYS A 52 4.18 -15.82 3.59
N HIS A 53 4.43 -14.65 2.98
CA HIS A 53 3.38 -13.86 2.33
C HIS A 53 2.67 -14.65 1.23
N LEU A 54 3.43 -15.35 0.37
CA LEU A 54 2.89 -16.15 -0.74
C LEU A 54 2.20 -17.44 -0.28
N GLN A 55 2.65 -18.05 0.83
CA GLN A 55 2.05 -19.26 1.39
C GLN A 55 0.74 -18.98 2.13
N GLY A 56 0.53 -17.71 2.54
CA GLY A 56 -0.59 -17.37 3.42
C GLY A 56 -0.34 -17.84 4.85
N VAL A 57 -1.35 -17.92 5.62
CA VAL A 57 -1.44 -17.75 7.04
C VAL A 57 -1.17 -18.99 7.86
N SER A 58 -0.43 -18.81 8.95
CA SER A 58 -0.73 -19.53 10.21
C SER A 58 -2.13 -19.15 10.70
N PRO A 59 -2.94 -20.08 11.27
CA PRO A 59 -4.34 -19.84 11.63
C PRO A 59 -4.60 -18.66 12.58
N ASN A 60 -3.57 -18.10 13.19
CA ASN A 60 -3.66 -17.02 14.18
C ASN A 60 -2.93 -15.73 13.80
N GLU A 61 -2.18 -15.69 12.69
CA GLU A 61 -1.39 -14.54 12.27
C GLU A 61 -1.46 -14.36 10.76
N THR A 62 -1.65 -13.15 10.30
CA THR A 62 -1.60 -12.83 8.87
C THR A 62 -0.17 -12.46 8.51
N ASP A 63 0.50 -13.31 7.75
CA ASP A 63 1.85 -13.05 7.20
C ASP A 63 1.82 -12.10 5.99
N VAL A 64 0.80 -11.25 5.91
CA VAL A 64 0.67 -10.27 4.82
C VAL A 64 1.72 -9.18 4.96
N VAL A 65 2.54 -9.04 3.94
CA VAL A 65 3.59 -8.01 3.87
C VAL A 65 3.03 -6.75 3.23
N GLY A 66 3.17 -5.63 3.92
CA GLY A 66 2.92 -4.32 3.35
C GLY A 66 4.24 -3.59 3.08
N LEU A 67 4.28 -2.82 2.00
CA LEU A 67 5.41 -1.99 1.62
C LEU A 67 5.05 -0.51 1.64
N TYR A 68 6.03 0.30 2.00
CA TYR A 68 6.01 1.73 1.74
C TYR A 68 6.62 1.97 0.37
N PRO A 69 5.86 2.46 -0.61
CA PRO A 69 6.33 2.58 -2.00
C PRO A 69 7.45 3.61 -2.18
N MET A 70 7.53 4.59 -1.27
CA MET A 70 8.47 5.70 -1.40
C MET A 70 9.79 5.40 -0.68
N THR A 71 10.90 5.55 -1.40
CA THR A 71 12.27 5.49 -0.88
C THR A 71 12.68 6.81 -0.20
N GLU A 72 13.79 6.81 0.56
CA GLU A 72 14.28 8.00 1.29
C GLU A 72 14.60 9.18 0.35
N ASP A 73 15.00 8.91 -0.89
CA ASP A 73 15.27 9.91 -1.93
C ASP A 73 14.02 10.32 -2.74
N VAL A 74 12.83 10.05 -2.19
CA VAL A 74 11.53 10.48 -2.74
C VAL A 74 11.22 9.86 -4.11
N CYS A 75 11.73 8.65 -4.35
CA CYS A 75 11.51 7.86 -5.55
C CYS A 75 10.66 6.62 -5.21
N CYS A 76 10.18 5.93 -6.26
CA CYS A 76 9.48 4.66 -6.15
C CYS A 76 9.81 3.75 -7.33
N TYR A 77 9.66 2.43 -7.13
CA TYR A 77 9.83 1.41 -8.17
C TYR A 77 8.49 0.95 -8.77
N PHE A 78 7.39 1.35 -8.15
CA PHE A 78 6.06 1.04 -8.64
C PHE A 78 5.06 2.15 -8.32
N LEU A 79 3.99 2.16 -9.07
CA LEU A 79 2.76 2.88 -8.77
C LEU A 79 1.65 1.85 -8.59
N ALA A 80 0.85 1.98 -7.54
CA ALA A 80 -0.40 1.24 -7.44
C ALA A 80 -1.58 2.22 -7.37
N MET A 81 -2.70 1.81 -7.96
CA MET A 81 -3.99 2.48 -7.87
C MET A 81 -4.92 1.59 -7.05
N ASP A 82 -5.61 2.17 -6.10
CA ASP A 82 -6.54 1.49 -5.20
C ASP A 82 -7.97 1.86 -5.54
N PHE A 83 -8.81 0.84 -5.70
CA PHE A 83 -10.21 0.96 -6.02
C PHE A 83 -11.02 0.14 -5.03
N ASP A 84 -11.89 0.80 -4.27
CA ASP A 84 -12.71 0.19 -3.24
C ASP A 84 -14.20 0.46 -3.46
N GLY A 85 -15.03 -0.54 -3.13
CA GLY A 85 -16.48 -0.41 -3.15
C GLY A 85 -17.14 -0.71 -4.51
N ASP A 86 -18.41 -0.36 -4.62
CA ASP A 86 -19.23 -0.74 -5.77
C ASP A 86 -18.74 -0.13 -7.10
N GLY A 87 -18.63 -0.96 -8.12
CA GLY A 87 -18.24 -0.53 -9.47
C GLY A 87 -16.74 -0.54 -9.75
N TRP A 88 -15.91 -1.01 -8.80
CA TRP A 88 -14.46 -1.07 -8.96
C TRP A 88 -14.03 -1.85 -10.21
N GLU A 89 -14.73 -2.91 -10.59
CA GLU A 89 -14.42 -3.71 -11.78
C GLU A 89 -14.53 -2.88 -13.07
N ALA A 90 -15.54 -2.01 -13.14
CA ALA A 90 -15.74 -1.14 -14.30
C ALA A 90 -14.68 -0.04 -14.37
N ASP A 91 -14.31 0.52 -13.22
CA ASP A 91 -13.28 1.54 -13.10
C ASP A 91 -11.89 0.97 -13.48
N VAL A 92 -11.55 -0.21 -12.94
CA VAL A 92 -10.32 -0.95 -13.29
C VAL A 92 -10.31 -1.32 -14.79
N ALA A 93 -11.42 -1.81 -15.32
CA ALA A 93 -11.52 -2.17 -16.74
C ALA A 93 -11.27 -0.95 -17.66
N ALA A 94 -11.73 0.25 -17.28
CA ALA A 94 -11.49 1.45 -18.07
C ALA A 94 -10.00 1.83 -18.14
N VAL A 95 -9.30 1.75 -17.02
CA VAL A 95 -7.84 2.00 -17.00
C VAL A 95 -7.10 0.94 -17.80
N ARG A 96 -7.48 -0.34 -17.64
CA ARG A 96 -6.88 -1.45 -18.39
C ARG A 96 -7.06 -1.28 -19.91
N ASP A 97 -8.24 -0.90 -20.36
CA ASP A 97 -8.53 -0.71 -21.79
C ASP A 97 -7.73 0.46 -22.37
N LEU A 98 -7.61 1.57 -21.62
CA LEU A 98 -6.74 2.68 -22.00
C LEU A 98 -5.29 2.21 -22.14
N CYS A 99 -4.78 1.52 -21.12
CA CYS A 99 -3.41 1.01 -21.12
C CYS A 99 -3.18 0.02 -22.28
N GLY A 100 -4.16 -0.83 -22.60
CA GLY A 100 -4.12 -1.71 -23.77
C GLY A 100 -3.98 -0.97 -25.08
N THR A 101 -4.64 0.18 -25.24
CA THR A 101 -4.54 1.03 -26.43
C THR A 101 -3.13 1.59 -26.64
N TYR A 102 -2.42 1.86 -25.56
CA TYR A 102 -1.07 2.44 -25.58
C TYR A 102 0.05 1.42 -25.26
N GLU A 103 -0.29 0.13 -25.22
CA GLU A 103 0.64 -0.97 -24.91
C GLU A 103 1.40 -0.76 -23.56
N ILE A 104 0.74 -0.13 -22.58
CA ILE A 104 1.29 0.10 -21.26
C ILE A 104 1.06 -1.16 -20.41
N PRO A 105 2.14 -1.86 -19.96
CA PRO A 105 1.99 -3.05 -19.14
C PRO A 105 1.48 -2.70 -17.75
N LEU A 106 0.55 -3.52 -17.24
CA LEU A 106 0.00 -3.41 -15.90
C LEU A 106 -0.37 -4.78 -15.35
N LEU A 107 -0.46 -4.89 -14.02
CA LEU A 107 -1.08 -6.03 -13.36
C LEU A 107 -2.35 -5.57 -12.65
N VAL A 108 -3.38 -6.42 -12.67
CA VAL A 108 -4.62 -6.22 -11.91
C VAL A 108 -4.70 -7.29 -10.84
N GLU A 109 -5.01 -6.87 -9.64
CA GLU A 109 -5.24 -7.72 -8.49
C GLU A 109 -6.62 -7.42 -7.89
N ARG A 110 -7.34 -8.45 -7.47
CA ARG A 110 -8.50 -8.27 -6.60
C ARG A 110 -8.01 -8.02 -5.18
N SER A 111 -8.56 -7.02 -4.50
CA SER A 111 -8.18 -6.75 -3.11
C SER A 111 -8.54 -7.92 -2.21
N ARG A 112 -7.80 -8.11 -1.13
CA ARG A 112 -8.01 -9.19 -0.16
C ARG A 112 -9.42 -9.19 0.47
N SER A 113 -10.06 -8.03 0.58
CA SER A 113 -11.45 -7.92 1.04
C SER A 113 -12.45 -8.50 0.05
N GLY A 114 -12.05 -8.70 -1.22
CA GLY A 114 -12.90 -9.12 -2.31
C GLY A 114 -13.80 -8.02 -2.88
N SER A 115 -13.87 -6.85 -2.24
CA SER A 115 -14.75 -5.74 -2.61
C SER A 115 -14.03 -4.57 -3.28
N GLY A 116 -12.83 -4.80 -3.79
CA GLY A 116 -12.02 -3.80 -4.47
C GLY A 116 -10.95 -4.43 -5.35
N GLY A 117 -10.11 -3.62 -5.95
CA GLY A 117 -9.02 -4.04 -6.80
C GLY A 117 -7.87 -3.05 -6.84
N HIS A 118 -6.71 -3.57 -7.17
CA HIS A 118 -5.50 -2.75 -7.35
C HIS A 118 -5.02 -2.87 -8.79
N ILE A 119 -4.51 -1.78 -9.34
CA ILE A 119 -3.73 -1.77 -10.58
C ILE A 119 -2.30 -1.43 -10.23
N TRP A 120 -1.36 -2.25 -10.71
CA TRP A 120 0.07 -2.12 -10.45
C TRP A 120 0.84 -1.80 -11.71
N PHE A 121 1.72 -0.80 -11.64
CA PHE A 121 2.70 -0.44 -12.66
C PHE A 121 4.08 -0.55 -12.07
N PHE A 122 4.94 -1.39 -12.62
CA PHE A 122 6.32 -1.57 -12.16
C PHE A 122 7.26 -0.85 -13.11
N PHE A 123 8.21 -0.12 -12.56
CA PHE A 123 9.22 0.63 -13.30
C PHE A 123 10.54 -0.14 -13.33
N ALA A 124 11.23 -0.16 -14.47
CA ALA A 124 12.53 -0.79 -14.61
C ALA A 124 13.58 -0.16 -13.68
N ASP A 125 13.51 1.17 -13.54
CA ASP A 125 14.33 1.96 -12.64
C ASP A 125 13.44 2.77 -11.70
N LYS A 126 14.01 3.22 -10.57
CA LYS A 126 13.28 4.10 -9.67
C LYS A 126 13.02 5.46 -10.31
N ILE A 127 11.83 5.95 -10.17
CA ILE A 127 11.42 7.27 -10.65
C ILE A 127 10.92 8.14 -9.48
N ARG A 128 10.91 9.46 -9.67
CA ARG A 128 10.37 10.36 -8.65
C ARG A 128 8.90 10.09 -8.39
N ALA A 129 8.50 10.05 -7.12
CA ALA A 129 7.10 9.81 -6.71
C ALA A 129 6.13 10.78 -7.38
N ALA A 130 6.50 12.06 -7.51
CA ALA A 130 5.69 13.06 -8.21
C ALA A 130 5.46 12.71 -9.69
N VAL A 131 6.46 12.10 -10.37
CA VAL A 131 6.32 11.67 -11.77
C VAL A 131 5.38 10.46 -11.86
N ALA A 132 5.56 9.46 -10.98
CA ALA A 132 4.66 8.30 -10.91
C ALA A 132 3.21 8.73 -10.67
N ARG A 133 2.97 9.66 -9.75
CA ARG A 133 1.64 10.17 -9.45
C ARG A 133 1.02 10.95 -10.63
N LYS A 134 1.82 11.78 -11.32
CA LYS A 134 1.35 12.45 -12.55
C LYS A 134 0.97 11.44 -13.62
N PHE A 135 1.76 10.40 -13.81
CA PHE A 135 1.45 9.31 -14.72
C PHE A 135 0.12 8.64 -14.35
N GLY A 136 -0.08 8.28 -13.08
CA GLY A 136 -1.35 7.72 -12.60
C GLY A 136 -2.55 8.65 -12.84
N ALA A 137 -2.41 9.94 -12.52
CA ALA A 137 -3.46 10.92 -12.76
C ALA A 137 -3.81 11.08 -14.26
N MET A 138 -2.80 11.03 -15.13
CA MET A 138 -3.00 11.07 -16.59
C MET A 138 -3.77 9.83 -17.10
N LEU A 139 -3.50 8.66 -16.56
CA LEU A 139 -4.23 7.44 -16.92
C LEU A 139 -5.70 7.52 -16.49
N LEU A 140 -5.98 8.00 -15.28
CA LEU A 140 -7.35 8.20 -14.81
C LEU A 140 -8.10 9.21 -15.70
N ASP A 141 -7.51 10.37 -15.98
CA ASP A 141 -8.10 11.38 -16.88
C ASP A 141 -8.32 10.83 -18.29
N GLY A 142 -7.36 10.10 -18.85
CA GLY A 142 -7.46 9.45 -20.15
C GLY A 142 -8.59 8.42 -20.20
N ALA A 143 -8.73 7.58 -19.19
CA ALA A 143 -9.80 6.59 -19.12
C ALA A 143 -11.18 7.23 -18.98
N MET A 144 -11.31 8.33 -18.24
CA MET A 144 -12.55 9.11 -18.16
C MET A 144 -12.95 9.70 -19.53
N ARG A 145 -11.98 10.17 -20.29
CA ARG A 145 -12.23 10.70 -21.65
C ARG A 145 -12.68 9.62 -22.64
N MET A 146 -12.13 8.41 -22.51
CA MET A 146 -12.53 7.29 -23.38
C MET A 146 -13.93 6.76 -23.04
N ARG A 147 -14.32 6.81 -21.77
CA ARG A 147 -15.59 6.30 -21.27
C ARG A 147 -16.33 7.37 -20.46
N HIS A 148 -17.12 8.20 -21.12
CA HIS A 148 -17.87 9.30 -20.50
C HIS A 148 -18.83 8.90 -19.37
N SER A 149 -19.21 7.61 -19.28
CA SER A 149 -20.06 7.08 -18.21
C SER A 149 -19.31 6.74 -16.92
N ILE A 150 -17.98 6.67 -16.98
CA ILE A 150 -17.16 6.32 -15.82
C ILE A 150 -16.86 7.56 -15.00
N ARG A 151 -17.09 7.48 -13.70
CA ARG A 151 -16.87 8.56 -12.74
C ARG A 151 -15.77 8.25 -11.73
N PHE A 152 -15.15 7.06 -11.81
CA PHE A 152 -14.19 6.56 -10.82
C PHE A 152 -14.70 6.72 -9.38
N SER A 153 -15.94 6.33 -9.15
CA SER A 153 -16.56 6.41 -7.82
C SER A 153 -15.89 5.47 -6.81
N ALA A 154 -15.29 4.37 -7.31
CA ALA A 154 -14.55 3.42 -6.50
C ALA A 154 -13.06 3.74 -6.36
N TYR A 155 -12.52 4.70 -7.12
CA TYR A 155 -11.12 5.11 -6.98
C TYR A 155 -10.89 5.77 -5.60
N ASP A 156 -9.96 5.22 -4.81
CA ASP A 156 -9.59 5.76 -3.50
C ASP A 156 -8.30 6.58 -3.59
N ARG A 157 -7.19 5.97 -3.99
CA ARG A 157 -5.88 6.67 -3.99
C ARG A 157 -4.81 6.03 -4.86
N LEU A 158 -3.69 6.77 -5.00
CA LEU A 158 -2.44 6.26 -5.56
C LEU A 158 -1.46 5.88 -4.44
N PHE A 159 -0.59 4.93 -4.74
CA PHE A 159 0.59 4.58 -3.94
C PHE A 159 1.86 4.67 -4.79
N PRO A 160 2.78 5.63 -4.54
CA PRO A 160 2.74 6.62 -3.46
C PRO A 160 1.60 7.64 -3.62
N ASN A 161 1.08 8.14 -2.49
CA ASN A 161 0.02 9.14 -2.49
C ASN A 161 0.52 10.58 -2.24
N GLN A 162 1.81 10.79 -2.13
CA GLN A 162 2.43 12.08 -1.84
C GLN A 162 3.70 12.28 -2.69
N ASP A 163 4.07 13.53 -2.92
CA ASP A 163 5.19 13.91 -3.78
C ASP A 163 6.52 13.98 -3.02
N TYR A 164 6.47 14.05 -1.69
CA TYR A 164 7.64 14.14 -0.82
C TYR A 164 7.38 13.43 0.50
N MET A 165 8.47 13.07 1.18
CA MET A 165 8.40 12.39 2.46
C MET A 165 8.48 13.42 3.60
N PRO A 166 7.50 13.47 4.51
CA PRO A 166 7.64 14.26 5.74
C PRO A 166 8.80 13.74 6.59
N LYS A 167 9.47 14.63 7.30
CA LYS A 167 10.58 14.25 8.19
C LYS A 167 10.15 13.15 9.16
N GLY A 168 10.86 12.02 9.12
CA GLY A 168 10.58 10.85 9.96
C GLY A 168 9.36 10.02 9.53
N GLY A 169 8.62 10.44 8.51
CA GLY A 169 7.50 9.69 7.94
C GLY A 169 7.98 8.53 7.07
N LEU A 170 7.03 7.65 6.72
CA LEU A 170 7.25 6.50 5.83
C LEU A 170 6.32 6.53 4.60
N GLY A 171 5.35 7.46 4.60
CA GLY A 171 4.30 7.50 3.59
C GLY A 171 3.19 6.50 3.86
N ASN A 172 2.36 6.27 2.86
CA ASN A 172 1.28 5.27 2.92
C ASN A 172 1.82 3.90 2.58
N LEU A 173 1.26 2.89 3.23
CA LEU A 173 1.59 1.48 3.04
C LEU A 173 0.52 0.81 2.19
N ILE A 174 0.93 -0.04 1.26
CA ILE A 174 0.07 -0.95 0.51
C ILE A 174 0.52 -2.39 0.75
N ALA A 175 -0.43 -3.32 0.88
CA ALA A 175 -0.11 -4.75 0.93
C ALA A 175 0.47 -5.21 -0.41
N LEU A 176 1.47 -6.09 -0.38
CA LEU A 176 1.97 -6.74 -1.59
C LEU A 176 0.88 -7.62 -2.20
N PRO A 177 0.87 -7.75 -3.53
CA PRO A 177 -0.03 -8.66 -4.23
C PRO A 177 0.32 -10.13 -3.97
N LEU A 178 -0.58 -11.02 -4.36
CA LEU A 178 -0.40 -12.47 -4.32
C LEU A 178 -0.25 -13.05 -2.90
N SER A 179 -0.87 -12.44 -1.91
CA SER A 179 -0.95 -13.06 -0.58
C SER A 179 -1.73 -14.38 -0.66
N GLY A 180 -1.16 -15.46 -0.14
CA GLY A 180 -1.87 -16.74 0.00
C GLY A 180 -2.90 -16.77 1.13
N ALA A 181 -3.21 -15.63 1.74
CA ALA A 181 -4.15 -15.49 2.85
C ALA A 181 -5.60 -15.23 2.39
N GLU A 182 -6.03 -15.83 1.28
CA GLU A 182 -7.41 -15.80 0.80
C GLU A 182 -8.26 -16.92 1.39
#